data_820a2a0b80d634053dd4d1f1cf5a683c
#
_entry.id   820a2a0b80d634053dd4d1f1cf5a683c
#
_cell.length_a   1.000
_cell.length_b   1.000
_cell.length_c   1.000
_cell.angle_alpha   90.00
_cell.angle_beta   90.00
_cell.angle_gamma   90.00
#
_symmetry.space_group_name_H-M   'P 1'
#
loop_
_entity.id
_entity.type
_entity.pdbx_description
1 polymer ?
#
loop_
_entity_poly.entity_id
_entity_poly.type
_entity_poly.pdbx_seq_one_letter_code
_entity_poly.pdbx_strand_id
1 'polypeptide(L)'
;MSTAETCDIPVTRQPLVPPSPPRAPDNMTAFGRMALMRDSAIATWGQRAYEEDIVKGRFFGRSSFIVNTPDAIRHVLIDNYENYRRTPAGYRVLKPVLGEGLLIAEGRAWKHQRRTLSPAFTPRAVATLIPHMVAVTEQTIAKIKAARSNGPVDLREMMQRMTLEIAGRTMFSFEMERHGATLRDFVMEYGRNLARPHLLDLMLPLSWPSPQDFARARFRKRWTRFVAMLMAERRAAGKHDSAPPRDLFDLMGAARDPETGSAFTDAQLGDEVATMILAGHETTATALFWSLYLLALDPVTQQQVAVEANGANANGALDIEQLKFTRAVIDETMRLYPPAFLVARAAIAPDTVAGLPVRKNDVILIAPWLLHRHEKLWRDPNAFIPQRFMPGAPPADRFAYLPFGVGPRICIGAHFALVEATLALAKLIGAFRIELLDKEPVVPVGVVTTQPDRSPMFAVTSR
;
A
#
# COMPACT_ATOMS: atom_id res chain seq x y z
N MET A 1 -20.75 -7.52 -45.19
CA MET A 1 -21.46 -8.16 -44.09
C MET A 1 -20.47 -9.12 -43.45
N SER A 2 -19.80 -8.67 -42.43
CA SER A 2 -18.88 -9.50 -41.62
C SER A 2 -19.48 -9.55 -40.21
N THR A 3 -19.91 -10.71 -39.82
CA THR A 3 -20.47 -11.00 -38.50
C THR A 3 -19.35 -10.96 -37.46
N ALA A 4 -19.40 -9.98 -36.58
CA ALA A 4 -18.60 -9.99 -35.37
C ALA A 4 -19.06 -11.16 -34.50
N GLU A 5 -18.25 -12.20 -34.38
CA GLU A 5 -18.39 -13.22 -33.36
C GLU A 5 -18.18 -12.60 -31.97
N THR A 6 -19.26 -12.35 -31.28
CA THR A 6 -19.27 -12.09 -29.83
C THR A 6 -18.82 -13.37 -29.15
N CYS A 7 -17.64 -13.34 -28.60
CA CYS A 7 -17.10 -14.42 -27.76
C CYS A 7 -17.89 -14.47 -26.44
N ASP A 8 -19.03 -15.17 -26.46
CA ASP A 8 -19.78 -15.55 -25.26
C ASP A 8 -18.95 -16.59 -24.48
N ILE A 9 -18.22 -16.15 -23.47
CA ILE A 9 -17.57 -17.04 -22.52
C ILE A 9 -18.64 -17.49 -21.52
N PRO A 10 -19.03 -18.78 -21.49
CA PRO A 10 -20.03 -19.26 -20.54
C PRO A 10 -19.49 -19.13 -19.10
N VAL A 11 -20.18 -18.35 -18.29
CA VAL A 11 -19.94 -18.17 -16.85
C VAL A 11 -20.44 -19.42 -16.10
N THR A 12 -19.62 -20.48 -16.09
CA THR A 12 -19.90 -21.67 -15.24
C THR A 12 -18.67 -22.11 -14.44
N ARG A 13 -17.61 -21.31 -14.43
CA ARG A 13 -16.43 -21.63 -13.60
C ARG A 13 -16.64 -21.09 -12.19
N GLN A 14 -16.43 -21.96 -11.17
CA GLN A 14 -16.36 -21.47 -9.79
C GLN A 14 -15.23 -20.45 -9.68
N PRO A 15 -15.51 -19.28 -9.09
CA PRO A 15 -14.48 -18.26 -8.93
C PRO A 15 -13.34 -18.75 -8.04
N LEU A 16 -12.12 -18.33 -8.33
CA LEU A 16 -10.94 -18.63 -7.54
C LEU A 16 -11.13 -18.10 -6.11
N VAL A 17 -10.96 -18.96 -5.11
CA VAL A 17 -10.85 -18.57 -3.70
C VAL A 17 -9.38 -18.67 -3.31
N PRO A 18 -8.67 -17.53 -3.25
CA PRO A 18 -7.23 -17.54 -2.98
C PRO A 18 -6.91 -17.79 -1.50
N PRO A 19 -5.67 -18.20 -1.16
CA PRO A 19 -5.25 -18.48 0.20
C PRO A 19 -5.45 -17.30 1.15
N SER A 20 -5.85 -17.62 2.38
CA SER A 20 -5.94 -16.66 3.51
C SER A 20 -5.47 -17.35 4.79
N PRO A 21 -4.97 -16.63 5.79
CA PRO A 21 -4.63 -17.23 7.06
C PRO A 21 -5.88 -17.83 7.73
N PRO A 22 -5.73 -18.90 8.50
CA PRO A 22 -6.84 -19.43 9.28
C PRO A 22 -7.35 -18.37 10.27
N ARG A 23 -8.68 -18.34 10.47
CA ARG A 23 -9.30 -17.44 11.45
C ARG A 23 -8.92 -17.86 12.87
N ALA A 24 -8.54 -16.91 13.71
CA ALA A 24 -8.24 -17.18 15.12
C ALA A 24 -9.48 -17.66 15.86
N PRO A 25 -9.37 -18.59 16.84
CA PRO A 25 -10.48 -18.91 17.73
C PRO A 25 -10.96 -17.65 18.50
N ASP A 26 -12.28 -17.43 18.56
CA ASP A 26 -12.83 -16.28 19.24
C ASP A 26 -12.52 -16.24 20.76
N ASN A 27 -12.35 -17.42 21.36
CA ASN A 27 -11.97 -17.62 22.78
C ASN A 27 -10.45 -17.60 23.03
N MET A 28 -9.65 -17.20 22.03
CA MET A 28 -8.19 -17.13 22.18
C MET A 28 -7.78 -16.20 23.30
N THR A 29 -6.86 -16.66 24.16
CA THR A 29 -6.32 -15.85 25.25
C THR A 29 -5.59 -14.61 24.76
N ALA A 30 -5.53 -13.56 25.59
CA ALA A 30 -4.80 -12.33 25.25
C ALA A 30 -3.31 -12.60 24.94
N PHE A 31 -2.69 -13.56 25.67
CA PHE A 31 -1.30 -13.95 25.44
C PHE A 31 -1.13 -14.68 24.08
N GLY A 32 -2.00 -15.62 23.76
CA GLY A 32 -2.00 -16.32 22.47
C GLY A 32 -2.21 -15.34 21.30
N ARG A 33 -3.16 -14.41 21.44
CA ARG A 33 -3.41 -13.36 20.43
C ARG A 33 -2.20 -12.45 20.25
N MET A 34 -1.49 -12.12 21.32
CA MET A 34 -0.28 -11.31 21.24
C MET A 34 0.89 -12.04 20.61
N ALA A 35 1.07 -13.34 20.90
CA ALA A 35 2.06 -14.16 20.24
C ALA A 35 1.81 -14.23 18.72
N LEU A 36 0.55 -14.43 18.32
CA LEU A 36 0.16 -14.48 16.91
C LEU A 36 0.32 -13.11 16.22
N MET A 37 -0.02 -12.00 16.92
CA MET A 37 0.14 -10.63 16.40
C MET A 37 1.59 -10.29 16.06
N ARG A 38 2.54 -10.89 16.75
CA ARG A 38 3.97 -10.68 16.48
C ARG A 38 4.37 -11.16 15.09
N ASP A 39 3.76 -12.24 14.64
CA ASP A 39 4.07 -12.86 13.35
C ASP A 39 3.12 -12.35 12.27
N SER A 40 1.83 -12.21 12.58
CA SER A 40 0.83 -11.72 11.63
C SER A 40 -0.38 -11.12 12.35
N ALA A 41 -0.58 -9.82 12.23
CA ALA A 41 -1.75 -9.16 12.80
C ALA A 41 -3.07 -9.66 12.18
N ILE A 42 -3.07 -9.93 10.87
CA ILE A 42 -4.28 -10.42 10.16
C ILE A 42 -4.73 -11.81 10.60
N ALA A 43 -3.83 -12.62 11.14
CA ALA A 43 -4.16 -13.94 11.67
C ALA A 43 -4.80 -13.88 13.07
N THR A 44 -4.85 -12.72 13.72
CA THR A 44 -5.41 -12.58 15.08
C THR A 44 -6.92 -12.43 15.14
N TRP A 45 -7.57 -12.25 13.99
CA TRP A 45 -9.00 -11.99 13.90
C TRP A 45 -9.80 -13.28 13.78
N GLY A 46 -10.81 -13.44 14.67
CA GLY A 46 -11.75 -14.55 14.64
C GLY A 46 -12.94 -14.30 13.73
N GLN A 47 -13.84 -15.29 13.66
CA GLN A 47 -15.03 -15.28 12.81
C GLN A 47 -15.90 -14.02 13.03
N ARG A 48 -16.12 -13.64 14.28
CA ARG A 48 -16.93 -12.47 14.64
C ARG A 48 -16.46 -11.17 13.95
N ALA A 49 -15.16 -11.03 13.72
CA ALA A 49 -14.61 -9.83 13.07
C ALA A 49 -15.01 -9.70 11.59
N TYR A 50 -15.43 -10.80 10.96
CA TYR A 50 -15.89 -10.83 9.56
C TYR A 50 -17.41 -10.73 9.42
N GLU A 51 -18.17 -10.86 10.52
CA GLU A 51 -19.63 -10.94 10.51
C GLU A 51 -20.31 -9.82 11.32
N GLU A 52 -19.66 -9.35 12.39
CA GLU A 52 -20.24 -8.37 13.29
C GLU A 52 -19.90 -6.94 12.87
N ASP A 53 -20.86 -6.08 13.04
CA ASP A 53 -20.75 -4.65 12.76
C ASP A 53 -19.68 -3.96 13.60
N ILE A 54 -19.58 -4.38 14.89
CA ILE A 54 -18.55 -3.90 15.81
C ILE A 54 -18.14 -5.03 16.75
N VAL A 55 -16.84 -5.27 16.83
CA VAL A 55 -16.27 -6.21 17.80
C VAL A 55 -15.53 -5.45 18.90
N LYS A 56 -16.06 -5.51 20.13
CA LYS A 56 -15.41 -4.92 21.29
C LYS A 56 -14.39 -5.89 21.88
N GLY A 57 -13.17 -5.41 22.05
CA GLY A 57 -12.09 -6.11 22.75
C GLY A 57 -11.51 -5.28 23.89
N ARG A 58 -10.61 -5.89 24.66
CA ARG A 58 -9.76 -5.20 25.63
C ARG A 58 -8.31 -5.56 25.38
N PHE A 59 -7.46 -4.54 25.38
CA PHE A 59 -6.04 -4.70 25.20
C PHE A 59 -5.30 -3.83 26.21
N PHE A 60 -4.59 -4.44 27.16
CA PHE A 60 -3.87 -3.76 28.27
C PHE A 60 -4.71 -2.71 29.01
N GLY A 61 -5.91 -3.11 29.45
CA GLY A 61 -6.79 -2.25 30.23
C GLY A 61 -7.55 -1.18 29.42
N ARG A 62 -7.24 -1.02 28.13
CA ARG A 62 -7.94 -0.11 27.19
C ARG A 62 -8.96 -0.88 26.38
N SER A 63 -10.08 -0.26 26.07
CA SER A 63 -11.01 -0.83 25.11
C SER A 63 -10.48 -0.67 23.70
N SER A 64 -10.72 -1.70 22.88
CA SER A 64 -10.50 -1.65 21.44
C SER A 64 -11.78 -2.03 20.71
N PHE A 65 -12.04 -1.37 19.61
CA PHE A 65 -13.25 -1.59 18.80
C PHE A 65 -12.82 -1.84 17.36
N ILE A 66 -13.12 -3.01 16.83
CA ILE A 66 -13.07 -3.24 15.37
C ILE A 66 -14.40 -2.72 14.83
N VAL A 67 -14.33 -1.83 13.85
CA VAL A 67 -15.50 -1.14 13.30
C VAL A 67 -15.63 -1.49 11.82
N ASN A 68 -16.77 -2.09 11.44
CA ASN A 68 -17.06 -2.58 10.11
C ASN A 68 -18.28 -1.90 9.46
N THR A 69 -19.00 -1.01 10.18
CA THR A 69 -20.15 -0.32 9.60
C THR A 69 -19.75 0.96 8.89
N PRO A 70 -20.34 1.25 7.70
CA PRO A 70 -20.11 2.46 6.92
C PRO A 70 -20.28 3.75 7.75
N ASP A 71 -21.35 3.86 8.53
CA ASP A 71 -21.63 5.08 9.32
C ASP A 71 -20.61 5.32 10.42
N ALA A 72 -20.17 4.27 11.12
CA ALA A 72 -19.16 4.40 12.15
C ALA A 72 -17.77 4.71 11.58
N ILE A 73 -17.45 4.14 10.42
CA ILE A 73 -16.21 4.45 9.68
C ILE A 73 -16.22 5.91 9.23
N ARG A 74 -17.35 6.37 8.68
CA ARG A 74 -17.55 7.77 8.28
C ARG A 74 -17.38 8.70 9.49
N HIS A 75 -18.05 8.40 10.62
CA HIS A 75 -17.93 9.18 11.84
C HIS A 75 -16.47 9.35 12.27
N VAL A 76 -15.72 8.23 12.39
CA VAL A 76 -14.34 8.23 12.90
C VAL A 76 -13.34 8.87 11.93
N LEU A 77 -13.49 8.64 10.61
CA LEU A 77 -12.49 9.06 9.62
C LEU A 77 -12.84 10.37 8.89
N ILE A 78 -14.09 10.84 8.98
CA ILE A 78 -14.55 12.06 8.28
C ILE A 78 -15.18 13.04 9.25
N ASP A 79 -16.30 12.66 9.87
CA ASP A 79 -17.15 13.64 10.59
C ASP A 79 -16.49 14.14 11.89
N ASN A 80 -15.82 13.24 12.63
CA ASN A 80 -15.15 13.56 13.89
C ASN A 80 -13.65 13.19 13.89
N TYR A 81 -12.99 13.23 12.69
CA TYR A 81 -11.60 12.77 12.51
C TYR A 81 -10.60 13.51 13.40
N GLU A 82 -10.88 14.74 13.82
CA GLU A 82 -10.01 15.53 14.70
C GLU A 82 -9.95 14.98 16.12
N ASN A 83 -10.98 14.23 16.55
CA ASN A 83 -10.98 13.53 17.84
C ASN A 83 -10.18 12.22 17.82
N TYR A 84 -9.60 11.84 16.66
CA TYR A 84 -8.91 10.58 16.48
C TYR A 84 -7.49 10.77 15.95
N ARG A 85 -6.51 10.44 16.77
CA ARG A 85 -5.09 10.50 16.43
C ARG A 85 -4.52 9.12 16.16
N ARG A 86 -3.32 9.07 15.62
CA ARG A 86 -2.56 7.81 15.52
C ARG A 86 -2.29 7.22 16.89
N THR A 87 -2.28 5.90 16.97
CA THR A 87 -1.96 5.24 18.22
C THR A 87 -0.51 5.51 18.64
N PRO A 88 -0.21 5.60 19.95
CA PRO A 88 1.16 5.78 20.43
C PRO A 88 2.14 4.73 19.88
N ALA A 89 1.71 3.47 19.80
CA ALA A 89 2.52 2.38 19.24
C ALA A 89 2.84 2.60 17.75
N GLY A 90 1.84 2.97 16.94
CA GLY A 90 2.05 3.28 15.52
C GLY A 90 3.00 4.46 15.32
N TYR A 91 2.85 5.52 16.14
CA TYR A 91 3.75 6.66 16.10
C TYR A 91 5.20 6.26 16.46
N ARG A 92 5.39 5.49 17.55
CA ARG A 92 6.70 5.02 18.01
C ARG A 92 7.42 4.18 16.95
N VAL A 93 6.69 3.31 16.26
CA VAL A 93 7.23 2.46 15.20
C VAL A 93 7.56 3.27 13.94
N LEU A 94 6.76 4.22 13.52
CA LEU A 94 6.94 4.90 12.24
C LEU A 94 7.87 6.12 12.30
N LYS A 95 7.89 6.85 13.42
CA LYS A 95 8.68 8.08 13.58
C LYS A 95 10.17 7.94 13.25
N PRO A 96 10.87 6.85 13.63
CA PRO A 96 12.28 6.70 13.31
C PRO A 96 12.63 6.71 11.83
N VAL A 97 11.71 6.28 10.98
CA VAL A 97 11.88 6.29 9.50
C VAL A 97 11.32 7.57 8.89
N LEU A 98 10.10 7.97 9.29
CA LEU A 98 9.33 9.03 8.63
C LEU A 98 9.57 10.44 9.21
N GLY A 99 10.27 10.54 10.34
CA GLY A 99 10.43 11.82 11.02
C GLY A 99 9.09 12.40 11.47
N GLU A 100 8.81 13.62 11.07
CA GLU A 100 7.51 14.30 11.26
C GLU A 100 6.76 14.43 9.92
N GLY A 101 7.03 13.54 8.95
CA GLY A 101 6.43 13.62 7.63
C GLY A 101 4.92 13.34 7.61
N LEU A 102 4.28 13.61 6.48
CA LEU A 102 2.83 13.64 6.27
C LEU A 102 2.11 12.39 6.81
N LEU A 103 2.72 11.22 6.68
CA LEU A 103 2.08 9.97 7.10
C LEU A 103 1.80 9.92 8.61
N ILE A 104 2.65 10.52 9.45
CA ILE A 104 2.51 10.49 10.91
C ILE A 104 2.21 11.84 11.56
N ALA A 105 2.33 12.94 10.82
CA ALA A 105 2.03 14.27 11.30
C ALA A 105 0.58 14.39 11.79
N GLU A 106 0.34 15.24 12.79
CA GLU A 106 -0.97 15.47 13.38
C GLU A 106 -1.31 16.98 13.44
N GLY A 107 -2.60 17.28 13.57
CA GLY A 107 -3.11 18.64 13.78
C GLY A 107 -2.69 19.64 12.70
N ARG A 108 -2.19 20.81 13.11
CA ARG A 108 -1.81 21.90 12.19
C ARG A 108 -0.64 21.53 11.28
N ALA A 109 0.34 20.80 11.79
CA ALA A 109 1.49 20.34 10.99
C ALA A 109 1.05 19.46 9.83
N TRP A 110 0.15 18.49 10.09
CA TRP A 110 -0.43 17.65 9.04
C TRP A 110 -1.22 18.47 8.02
N LYS A 111 -2.07 19.42 8.46
CA LYS A 111 -2.87 20.27 7.57
C LYS A 111 -1.95 21.07 6.62
N HIS A 112 -0.90 21.66 7.16
CA HIS A 112 0.12 22.39 6.40
C HIS A 112 0.81 21.49 5.37
N GLN A 113 1.38 20.35 5.80
CA GLN A 113 2.07 19.42 4.91
C GLN A 113 1.14 18.89 3.81
N ARG A 114 -0.10 18.51 4.17
CA ARG A 114 -1.08 18.00 3.21
C ARG A 114 -1.40 19.02 2.11
N ARG A 115 -1.65 20.28 2.49
CA ARG A 115 -1.94 21.35 1.52
C ARG A 115 -0.74 21.63 0.61
N THR A 116 0.44 21.72 1.20
CA THR A 116 1.69 21.97 0.47
C THR A 116 2.01 20.87 -0.54
N LEU A 117 1.79 19.58 -0.18
CA LEU A 117 2.12 18.44 -1.04
C LEU A 117 1.06 18.13 -2.10
N SER A 118 -0.22 18.44 -1.85
CA SER A 118 -1.32 18.04 -2.74
C SER A 118 -1.11 18.44 -4.22
N PRO A 119 -0.56 19.60 -4.58
CA PRO A 119 -0.31 19.96 -5.97
C PRO A 119 0.64 19.01 -6.71
N ALA A 120 1.61 18.40 -6.01
CA ALA A 120 2.56 17.45 -6.59
C ALA A 120 1.94 16.08 -6.97
N PHE A 121 0.75 15.79 -6.45
CA PHE A 121 0.04 14.52 -6.67
C PHE A 121 -1.25 14.67 -7.48
N THR A 122 -1.45 15.80 -8.14
CA THR A 122 -2.58 16.00 -9.08
C THR A 122 -2.40 15.07 -10.30
N PRO A 123 -3.51 14.66 -10.98
CA PRO A 123 -3.43 13.86 -12.20
C PRO A 123 -2.47 14.45 -13.26
N ARG A 124 -2.47 15.78 -13.41
CA ARG A 124 -1.56 16.49 -14.32
C ARG A 124 -0.09 16.32 -13.92
N ALA A 125 0.24 16.44 -12.64
CA ALA A 125 1.61 16.24 -12.16
C ALA A 125 2.04 14.77 -12.31
N VAL A 126 1.16 13.81 -11.98
CA VAL A 126 1.44 12.38 -12.15
C VAL A 126 1.66 12.03 -13.63
N ALA A 127 0.91 12.61 -14.55
CA ALA A 127 1.08 12.38 -15.98
C ALA A 127 2.51 12.67 -16.46
N THR A 128 3.20 13.66 -15.89
CA THR A 128 4.60 13.98 -16.25
C THR A 128 5.59 12.91 -15.81
N LEU A 129 5.20 12.04 -14.86
CA LEU A 129 6.04 10.97 -14.32
C LEU A 129 5.82 9.61 -15.01
N ILE A 130 4.77 9.46 -15.82
CA ILE A 130 4.46 8.23 -16.55
C ILE A 130 5.64 7.72 -17.40
N PRO A 131 6.38 8.56 -18.14
CA PRO A 131 7.54 8.10 -18.91
C PRO A 131 8.59 7.36 -18.06
N HIS A 132 8.82 7.79 -16.81
CA HIS A 132 9.72 7.11 -15.89
C HIS A 132 9.18 5.72 -15.48
N MET A 133 7.87 5.62 -15.22
CA MET A 133 7.22 4.35 -14.89
C MET A 133 7.34 3.35 -16.06
N VAL A 134 7.08 3.82 -17.30
CA VAL A 134 7.21 3.02 -18.52
C VAL A 134 8.63 2.51 -18.66
N ALA A 135 9.62 3.40 -18.65
CA ALA A 135 11.02 3.04 -18.87
C ALA A 135 11.53 2.00 -17.85
N VAL A 136 11.19 2.17 -16.55
CA VAL A 136 11.59 1.21 -15.51
C VAL A 136 10.88 -0.12 -15.69
N THR A 137 9.60 -0.12 -16.06
CA THR A 137 8.86 -1.36 -16.31
C THR A 137 9.46 -2.14 -17.48
N GLU A 138 9.85 -1.46 -18.55
CA GLU A 138 10.52 -2.08 -19.71
C GLU A 138 11.90 -2.65 -19.35
N GLN A 139 12.68 -1.92 -18.56
CA GLN A 139 13.95 -2.45 -18.01
C GLN A 139 13.73 -3.68 -17.14
N THR A 140 12.65 -3.69 -16.34
CA THR A 140 12.30 -4.85 -15.51
C THR A 140 11.89 -6.04 -16.37
N ILE A 141 11.13 -5.83 -17.45
CA ILE A 141 10.79 -6.88 -18.42
C ILE A 141 12.08 -7.46 -19.04
N ALA A 142 13.04 -6.63 -19.41
CA ALA A 142 14.33 -7.10 -19.92
C ALA A 142 15.11 -7.94 -18.87
N LYS A 143 15.12 -7.48 -17.60
CA LYS A 143 15.74 -8.23 -16.49
C LYS A 143 15.05 -9.58 -16.25
N ILE A 144 13.73 -9.64 -16.30
CA ILE A 144 12.96 -10.89 -16.17
C ILE A 144 13.26 -11.83 -17.36
N LYS A 145 13.35 -11.29 -18.61
CA LYS A 145 13.75 -12.08 -19.79
C LYS A 145 15.14 -12.72 -19.62
N ALA A 146 16.09 -11.99 -19.04
CA ALA A 146 17.41 -12.52 -18.75
C ALA A 146 17.39 -13.55 -17.59
N ALA A 147 16.68 -13.26 -16.50
CA ALA A 147 16.63 -14.13 -15.33
C ALA A 147 15.98 -15.49 -15.63
N ARG A 148 14.89 -15.52 -16.42
CA ARG A 148 14.16 -16.75 -16.76
C ARG A 148 15.01 -17.77 -17.54
N SER A 149 16.04 -17.33 -18.24
CA SER A 149 16.98 -18.22 -18.95
C SER A 149 17.80 -19.07 -17.97
N ASN A 150 17.89 -18.67 -16.71
CA ASN A 150 18.61 -19.38 -15.66
C ASN A 150 17.68 -20.20 -14.74
N GLY A 151 16.37 -20.23 -15.01
CA GLY A 151 15.39 -20.98 -14.24
C GLY A 151 14.21 -20.16 -13.71
N PRO A 152 13.60 -20.62 -12.60
CA PRO A 152 12.48 -19.93 -11.95
C PRO A 152 12.80 -18.50 -11.52
N VAL A 153 11.80 -17.62 -11.53
CA VAL A 153 11.95 -16.20 -11.22
C VAL A 153 11.23 -15.85 -9.91
N ASP A 154 11.92 -15.14 -9.01
CA ASP A 154 11.30 -14.49 -7.85
C ASP A 154 10.63 -13.17 -8.29
N LEU A 155 9.32 -13.22 -8.60
CA LEU A 155 8.58 -12.03 -9.00
C LEU A 155 8.37 -11.04 -7.85
N ARG A 156 8.40 -11.48 -6.58
CA ARG A 156 8.32 -10.57 -5.43
C ARG A 156 9.52 -9.64 -5.40
N GLU A 157 10.71 -10.20 -5.50
CA GLU A 157 11.95 -9.40 -5.53
C GLU A 157 11.96 -8.48 -6.75
N MET A 158 11.53 -8.97 -7.92
CA MET A 158 11.45 -8.15 -9.14
C MET A 158 10.51 -6.95 -8.97
N MET A 159 9.33 -7.13 -8.35
CA MET A 159 8.39 -6.02 -8.08
C MET A 159 8.96 -5.03 -7.06
N GLN A 160 9.60 -5.49 -6.00
CA GLN A 160 10.25 -4.62 -5.02
C GLN A 160 11.37 -3.78 -5.67
N ARG A 161 12.20 -4.37 -6.52
CA ARG A 161 13.24 -3.64 -7.26
C ARG A 161 12.65 -2.64 -8.24
N MET A 162 11.62 -3.02 -8.98
CA MET A 162 10.95 -2.17 -9.96
C MET A 162 10.33 -0.94 -9.30
N THR A 163 9.50 -1.13 -8.29
CA THR A 163 8.81 -0.01 -7.61
C THR A 163 9.79 0.90 -6.87
N LEU A 164 10.90 0.36 -6.35
CA LEU A 164 11.97 1.16 -5.78
C LEU A 164 12.68 2.02 -6.83
N GLU A 165 12.95 1.46 -8.01
CA GLU A 165 13.54 2.18 -9.13
C GLU A 165 12.59 3.27 -9.65
N ILE A 166 11.28 2.97 -9.76
CA ILE A 166 10.25 3.96 -10.12
C ILE A 166 10.24 5.09 -9.09
N ALA A 167 10.20 4.76 -7.79
CA ALA A 167 10.23 5.75 -6.72
C ALA A 167 11.49 6.63 -6.79
N GLY A 168 12.66 6.05 -7.05
CA GLY A 168 13.91 6.79 -7.21
C GLY A 168 13.91 7.73 -8.40
N ARG A 169 13.48 7.27 -9.57
CA ARG A 169 13.45 8.10 -10.79
C ARG A 169 12.38 9.18 -10.72
N THR A 170 11.20 8.86 -10.20
CA THR A 170 10.13 9.84 -10.05
C THR A 170 10.38 10.82 -8.92
N MET A 171 11.16 10.44 -7.90
CA MET A 171 11.53 11.29 -6.77
C MET A 171 12.73 12.19 -7.07
N PHE A 172 13.78 11.66 -7.72
CA PHE A 172 15.07 12.33 -7.82
C PHE A 172 15.64 12.43 -9.24
N SER A 173 14.94 11.95 -10.26
CA SER A 173 15.38 11.91 -11.67
C SER A 173 16.72 11.18 -11.89
N PHE A 174 17.13 10.29 -10.99
CA PHE A 174 18.34 9.49 -11.19
C PHE A 174 18.10 8.00 -10.97
N GLU A 175 18.95 7.20 -11.55
CA GLU A 175 18.89 5.75 -11.45
C GLU A 175 19.30 5.28 -10.05
N MET A 176 18.50 4.39 -9.49
CA MET A 176 18.75 3.85 -8.16
C MET A 176 19.83 2.77 -8.13
N GLU A 177 20.47 2.43 -9.27
CA GLU A 177 21.54 1.42 -9.30
C GLU A 177 22.63 1.71 -8.27
N ARG A 178 23.00 2.99 -8.12
CA ARG A 178 24.02 3.44 -7.16
C ARG A 178 23.59 3.37 -5.71
N HIS A 179 22.34 3.66 -5.41
CA HIS A 179 21.84 3.82 -4.04
C HIS A 179 20.81 2.74 -3.64
N GLY A 180 20.26 2.01 -4.62
CA GLY A 180 19.17 1.07 -4.42
C GLY A 180 19.54 -0.10 -3.50
N ALA A 181 20.77 -0.59 -3.51
CA ALA A 181 21.23 -1.61 -2.59
C ALA A 181 21.18 -1.10 -1.14
N THR A 182 21.78 0.06 -0.88
CA THR A 182 21.80 0.70 0.44
C THR A 182 20.38 1.03 0.92
N LEU A 183 19.52 1.53 0.03
CA LEU A 183 18.14 1.85 0.38
C LEU A 183 17.36 0.58 0.74
N ARG A 184 17.50 -0.50 -0.03
CA ARG A 184 16.89 -1.80 0.30
C ARG A 184 17.37 -2.32 1.65
N ASP A 185 18.66 -2.21 1.94
CA ASP A 185 19.23 -2.65 3.23
C ASP A 185 18.59 -1.89 4.39
N PHE A 186 18.41 -0.57 4.28
CA PHE A 186 17.68 0.22 5.27
C PHE A 186 16.24 -0.23 5.44
N VAL A 187 15.50 -0.40 4.34
CA VAL A 187 14.09 -0.85 4.37
C VAL A 187 13.98 -2.23 4.98
N MET A 188 14.85 -3.17 4.60
CA MET A 188 14.86 -4.54 5.12
C MET A 188 15.28 -4.60 6.59
N GLU A 189 16.32 -3.88 6.98
CA GLU A 189 16.75 -3.77 8.39
C GLU A 189 15.61 -3.27 9.26
N TYR A 190 14.93 -2.20 8.81
CA TYR A 190 13.83 -1.63 9.54
C TYR A 190 12.63 -2.58 9.62
N GLY A 191 12.17 -3.10 8.50
CA GLY A 191 11.02 -3.99 8.42
C GLY A 191 11.18 -5.28 9.24
N ARG A 192 12.36 -5.90 9.19
CA ARG A 192 12.63 -7.15 9.91
C ARG A 192 12.78 -6.96 11.42
N ASN A 193 13.48 -5.90 11.84
CA ASN A 193 13.99 -5.80 13.21
C ASN A 193 13.30 -4.71 14.04
N LEU A 194 12.87 -3.59 13.43
CA LEU A 194 12.49 -2.38 14.15
C LEU A 194 11.00 -1.99 13.96
N ALA A 195 10.37 -2.44 12.88
CA ALA A 195 8.98 -2.14 12.55
C ALA A 195 7.97 -3.00 13.31
N ARG A 196 8.41 -4.11 13.92
CA ARG A 196 7.54 -4.97 14.73
C ARG A 196 7.39 -4.37 16.13
N PRO A 197 6.17 -4.01 16.57
CA PRO A 197 5.98 -3.49 17.92
C PRO A 197 6.24 -4.58 18.95
N HIS A 198 7.02 -4.27 19.97
CA HIS A 198 7.17 -5.11 21.16
C HIS A 198 6.07 -4.80 22.17
N LEU A 199 5.88 -5.72 23.12
CA LEU A 199 4.92 -5.54 24.20
C LEU A 199 5.07 -4.18 24.90
N LEU A 200 6.30 -3.77 25.20
CA LEU A 200 6.59 -2.48 25.84
C LEU A 200 6.23 -1.27 24.96
N ASP A 201 6.32 -1.39 23.63
CA ASP A 201 5.88 -0.33 22.72
C ASP A 201 4.38 -0.08 22.81
N LEU A 202 3.60 -1.12 23.11
CA LEU A 202 2.15 -1.06 23.23
C LEU A 202 1.71 -0.56 24.62
N MET A 203 2.48 -0.86 25.65
CA MET A 203 2.13 -0.56 27.05
C MET A 203 2.63 0.81 27.51
N LEU A 204 3.86 1.17 27.13
CA LEU A 204 4.51 2.39 27.64
C LEU A 204 3.96 3.65 26.96
N PRO A 205 3.72 4.73 27.71
CA PRO A 205 3.45 6.03 27.13
C PRO A 205 4.65 6.51 26.28
N LEU A 206 4.41 7.39 25.32
CA LEU A 206 5.47 7.90 24.43
C LEU A 206 6.60 8.64 25.17
N SER A 207 6.31 9.16 26.35
CA SER A 207 7.31 9.82 27.21
C SER A 207 8.32 8.87 27.88
N TRP A 208 8.03 7.56 27.86
CA TRP A 208 8.91 6.54 28.45
C TRP A 208 9.54 5.71 27.33
N PRO A 209 10.88 5.74 27.19
CA PRO A 209 11.54 4.99 26.14
C PRO A 209 11.40 3.48 26.36
N SER A 210 11.16 2.75 25.28
CA SER A 210 11.29 1.29 25.25
C SER A 210 12.74 0.91 24.91
N PRO A 211 13.21 -0.32 25.25
CA PRO A 211 14.54 -0.78 24.88
C PRO A 211 14.82 -0.69 23.37
N GLN A 212 13.81 -0.89 22.53
CA GLN A 212 13.95 -0.76 21.07
C GLN A 212 14.12 0.68 20.58
N ASP A 213 13.68 1.67 21.35
CA ASP A 213 13.81 3.07 20.94
C ASP A 213 15.27 3.52 20.79
N PHE A 214 16.21 2.90 21.53
CA PHE A 214 17.65 3.14 21.36
C PHE A 214 18.14 2.60 20.00
N ALA A 215 17.74 1.40 19.60
CA ALA A 215 18.06 0.85 18.29
C ALA A 215 17.43 1.67 17.17
N ARG A 216 16.17 2.07 17.33
CA ARG A 216 15.44 2.96 16.41
C ARG A 216 16.10 4.33 16.27
N ALA A 217 16.60 4.91 17.37
CA ALA A 217 17.32 6.17 17.33
C ALA A 217 18.66 6.07 16.57
N ARG A 218 19.41 4.95 16.76
CA ARG A 218 20.64 4.68 15.99
C ARG A 218 20.34 4.51 14.50
N PHE A 219 19.27 3.78 14.17
CA PHE A 219 18.78 3.63 12.80
C PHE A 219 18.45 5.01 12.22
N ARG A 220 17.63 5.83 12.89
CA ARG A 220 17.24 7.16 12.42
C ARG A 220 18.45 8.02 12.06
N LYS A 221 19.51 8.02 12.90
CA LYS A 221 20.73 8.80 12.63
C LYS A 221 21.42 8.40 11.32
N ARG A 222 21.46 7.10 10.98
CA ARG A 222 22.02 6.60 9.71
C ARG A 222 21.08 6.92 8.54
N TRP A 223 19.80 6.67 8.73
CA TRP A 223 18.76 6.92 7.75
C TRP A 223 18.68 8.39 7.33
N THR A 224 18.60 9.32 8.28
CA THR A 224 18.54 10.77 7.98
C THR A 224 19.77 11.27 7.26
N ARG A 225 20.98 10.76 7.58
CA ARG A 225 22.20 11.07 6.83
C ARG A 225 22.11 10.58 5.37
N PHE A 226 21.59 9.38 5.17
CA PHE A 226 21.44 8.83 3.83
C PHE A 226 20.44 9.66 3.00
N VAL A 227 19.28 10.00 3.56
CA VAL A 227 18.31 10.88 2.88
C VAL A 227 18.91 12.26 2.58
N ALA A 228 19.62 12.86 3.53
CA ALA A 228 20.31 14.14 3.32
C ALA A 228 21.37 14.08 2.20
N MET A 229 22.10 12.96 2.10
CA MET A 229 23.06 12.72 1.00
C MET A 229 22.32 12.67 -0.35
N LEU A 230 21.22 11.91 -0.47
CA LEU A 230 20.42 11.85 -1.69
C LEU A 230 19.91 13.23 -2.11
N MET A 231 19.41 14.02 -1.15
CA MET A 231 18.95 15.38 -1.40
C MET A 231 20.08 16.30 -1.87
N ALA A 232 21.28 16.18 -1.27
CA ALA A 232 22.45 16.96 -1.65
C ALA A 232 22.92 16.62 -3.07
N GLU A 233 23.02 15.33 -3.41
CA GLU A 233 23.36 14.88 -4.77
C GLU A 233 22.35 15.38 -5.80
N ARG A 234 21.03 15.30 -5.46
CA ARG A 234 19.98 15.80 -6.34
C ARG A 234 20.08 17.32 -6.58
N ARG A 235 20.42 18.09 -5.56
CA ARG A 235 20.65 19.55 -5.68
C ARG A 235 21.89 19.83 -6.52
N ALA A 236 22.97 19.09 -6.30
CA ALA A 236 24.22 19.25 -7.04
C ALA A 236 24.09 18.92 -8.53
N ALA A 237 23.16 18.02 -8.89
CA ALA A 237 22.83 17.71 -10.30
C ALA A 237 22.19 18.90 -11.06
N GLY A 238 22.06 20.05 -10.44
CA GLY A 238 21.68 21.33 -10.99
C GLY A 238 20.18 21.45 -11.27
N LYS A 239 19.67 22.67 -11.11
CA LYS A 239 18.39 23.13 -11.62
C LYS A 239 18.69 24.28 -12.57
N HIS A 240 18.20 24.23 -13.79
CA HIS A 240 18.03 25.47 -14.54
C HIS A 240 16.82 26.17 -13.96
N ASP A 241 16.96 27.34 -13.37
CA ASP A 241 15.91 28.09 -12.66
C ASP A 241 14.67 28.37 -13.52
N SER A 242 14.75 28.23 -14.83
CA SER A 242 13.68 28.39 -15.79
C SER A 242 13.06 27.08 -16.32
N ALA A 243 13.58 25.90 -15.93
CA ALA A 243 13.07 24.62 -16.40
C ALA A 243 11.86 24.14 -15.59
N PRO A 244 10.88 23.44 -16.20
CA PRO A 244 9.79 22.82 -15.47
C PRO A 244 10.32 21.80 -14.46
N PRO A 245 9.55 21.51 -13.36
CA PRO A 245 9.91 20.48 -12.39
C PRO A 245 10.14 19.13 -13.08
N ARG A 246 11.26 18.47 -12.79
CA ARG A 246 11.67 17.21 -13.42
C ARG A 246 11.13 16.00 -12.68
N ASP A 247 10.89 16.15 -11.37
CA ASP A 247 10.55 15.07 -10.45
C ASP A 247 9.78 15.57 -9.22
N LEU A 248 9.38 14.65 -8.36
CA LEU A 248 8.67 14.97 -7.13
C LEU A 248 9.49 15.81 -6.17
N PHE A 249 10.82 15.67 -6.13
CA PHE A 249 11.68 16.50 -5.29
C PHE A 249 11.64 17.97 -5.70
N ASP A 250 11.70 18.26 -7.01
CA ASP A 250 11.55 19.62 -7.55
C ASP A 250 10.14 20.16 -7.24
N LEU A 251 9.09 19.34 -7.43
CA LEU A 251 7.71 19.74 -7.14
C LEU A 251 7.51 20.05 -5.66
N MET A 252 8.03 19.21 -4.75
CA MET A 252 7.93 19.46 -3.31
C MET A 252 8.77 20.65 -2.85
N GLY A 253 9.95 20.85 -3.42
CA GLY A 253 10.82 21.98 -3.10
C GLY A 253 10.23 23.34 -3.57
N ALA A 254 9.52 23.32 -4.69
CA ALA A 254 8.81 24.50 -5.21
C ALA A 254 7.46 24.74 -4.53
N ALA A 255 6.90 23.74 -3.86
CA ALA A 255 5.57 23.82 -3.26
C ALA A 255 5.49 24.87 -2.13
N ARG A 256 4.35 25.54 -2.08
CA ARG A 256 4.04 26.53 -1.04
C ARG A 256 2.66 26.23 -0.46
N ASP A 257 2.53 26.43 0.83
CA ASP A 257 1.21 26.34 1.48
C ASP A 257 0.32 27.46 0.92
N PRO A 258 -0.82 27.15 0.33
CA PRO A 258 -1.70 28.15 -0.26
C PRO A 258 -2.29 29.14 0.76
N GLU A 259 -2.33 28.81 2.06
CA GLU A 259 -2.83 29.71 3.11
C GLU A 259 -1.74 30.61 3.67
N THR A 260 -0.52 30.11 3.83
CA THR A 260 0.57 30.83 4.53
C THR A 260 1.69 31.29 3.61
N GLY A 261 1.75 30.77 2.37
CA GLY A 261 2.84 31.02 1.43
C GLY A 261 4.18 30.35 1.83
N SER A 262 4.22 29.63 2.97
CA SER A 262 5.44 29.04 3.49
C SER A 262 5.87 27.80 2.71
N ALA A 263 7.20 27.61 2.56
CA ALA A 263 7.83 26.42 2.01
C ALA A 263 8.20 25.44 3.12
N PHE A 264 8.55 24.22 2.73
CA PHE A 264 9.24 23.28 3.63
C PHE A 264 10.64 23.77 3.97
N THR A 265 11.03 23.61 5.23
CA THR A 265 12.45 23.64 5.62
C THR A 265 13.14 22.39 5.09
N ASP A 266 14.48 22.41 5.02
CA ASP A 266 15.26 21.22 4.58
C ASP A 266 14.97 19.98 5.42
N ALA A 267 14.80 20.14 6.72
CA ALA A 267 14.47 19.03 7.63
C ALA A 267 13.06 18.46 7.31
N GLN A 268 12.07 19.31 7.11
CA GLN A 268 10.73 18.90 6.73
C GLN A 268 10.73 18.21 5.36
N LEU A 269 11.41 18.79 4.37
CA LEU A 269 11.54 18.19 3.04
C LEU A 269 12.20 16.81 3.13
N GLY A 270 13.22 16.63 3.98
CA GLY A 270 13.85 15.34 4.22
C GLY A 270 12.90 14.30 4.82
N ASP A 271 12.05 14.70 5.77
CA ASP A 271 11.03 13.81 6.36
C ASP A 271 9.93 13.46 5.33
N GLU A 272 9.56 14.38 4.43
CA GLU A 272 8.62 14.09 3.35
C GLU A 272 9.23 13.16 2.29
N VAL A 273 10.48 13.37 1.90
CA VAL A 273 11.23 12.47 1.01
C VAL A 273 11.28 11.06 1.58
N ALA A 274 11.64 10.93 2.86
CA ALA A 274 11.63 9.63 3.56
C ALA A 274 10.24 8.99 3.56
N THR A 275 9.19 9.79 3.76
CA THR A 275 7.80 9.34 3.74
C THR A 275 7.41 8.82 2.35
N MET A 276 7.73 9.54 1.28
CA MET A 276 7.37 9.17 -0.08
C MET A 276 8.12 7.90 -0.54
N ILE A 277 9.40 7.79 -0.23
CA ILE A 277 10.20 6.59 -0.54
C ILE A 277 9.58 5.35 0.13
N LEU A 278 9.31 5.43 1.44
CA LEU A 278 8.83 4.26 2.17
C LEU A 278 7.39 3.90 1.78
N ALA A 279 6.51 4.90 1.72
CA ALA A 279 5.09 4.67 1.45
C ALA A 279 4.81 4.26 0.00
N GLY A 280 5.56 4.80 -0.98
CA GLY A 280 5.32 4.55 -2.39
C GLY A 280 5.85 3.20 -2.88
N HIS A 281 7.02 2.80 -2.43
CA HIS A 281 7.69 1.59 -2.94
C HIS A 281 7.04 0.28 -2.45
N GLU A 282 6.93 0.08 -1.13
CA GLU A 282 6.56 -1.23 -0.58
C GLU A 282 5.08 -1.58 -0.83
N THR A 283 4.19 -0.58 -0.78
CA THR A 283 2.76 -0.80 -0.96
C THR A 283 2.42 -1.17 -2.40
N THR A 284 3.01 -0.50 -3.39
CA THR A 284 2.80 -0.81 -4.82
C THR A 284 3.43 -2.15 -5.19
N ALA A 285 4.64 -2.45 -4.68
CA ALA A 285 5.28 -3.76 -4.86
C ALA A 285 4.39 -4.90 -4.34
N THR A 286 3.79 -4.72 -3.17
CA THR A 286 2.88 -5.68 -2.56
C THR A 286 1.62 -5.89 -3.40
N ALA A 287 1.00 -4.82 -3.89
CA ALA A 287 -0.18 -4.90 -4.76
C ALA A 287 0.15 -5.62 -6.08
N LEU A 288 1.26 -5.30 -6.71
CA LEU A 288 1.71 -5.94 -7.94
C LEU A 288 2.06 -7.42 -7.74
N PHE A 289 2.79 -7.74 -6.67
CA PHE A 289 3.10 -9.14 -6.36
C PHE A 289 1.83 -9.98 -6.21
N TRP A 290 0.86 -9.52 -5.39
CA TRP A 290 -0.38 -10.24 -5.20
C TRP A 290 -1.24 -10.30 -6.48
N SER A 291 -1.19 -9.28 -7.33
CA SER A 291 -1.87 -9.34 -8.64
C SER A 291 -1.24 -10.41 -9.53
N LEU A 292 0.08 -10.47 -9.63
CA LEU A 292 0.77 -11.51 -10.38
C LEU A 292 0.51 -12.90 -9.81
N TYR A 293 0.49 -13.05 -8.48
CA TYR A 293 0.17 -14.30 -7.80
C TYR A 293 -1.26 -14.78 -8.13
N LEU A 294 -2.26 -13.89 -8.03
CA LEU A 294 -3.65 -14.22 -8.36
C LEU A 294 -3.82 -14.59 -9.84
N LEU A 295 -3.15 -13.87 -10.73
CA LEU A 295 -3.16 -14.15 -12.16
C LEU A 295 -2.43 -15.47 -12.51
N ALA A 296 -1.41 -15.85 -11.75
CA ALA A 296 -0.78 -17.17 -11.89
C ALA A 296 -1.72 -18.30 -11.47
N LEU A 297 -2.60 -18.08 -10.50
CA LEU A 297 -3.63 -19.02 -10.06
C LEU A 297 -4.87 -19.03 -10.99
N ASP A 298 -5.09 -17.95 -11.75
CA ASP A 298 -6.22 -17.83 -12.69
C ASP A 298 -5.75 -17.50 -14.11
N PRO A 299 -5.35 -18.51 -14.90
CA PRO A 299 -4.87 -18.34 -16.27
C PRO A 299 -5.88 -17.69 -17.22
N VAL A 300 -7.18 -17.83 -16.95
CA VAL A 300 -8.24 -17.20 -17.77
C VAL A 300 -8.24 -15.70 -17.58
N THR A 301 -8.27 -15.24 -16.33
CA THR A 301 -8.15 -13.81 -16.00
C THR A 301 -6.80 -13.24 -16.47
N GLN A 302 -5.71 -14.01 -16.34
CA GLN A 302 -4.40 -13.61 -16.86
C GLN A 302 -4.44 -13.38 -18.39
N GLN A 303 -5.13 -14.26 -19.14
CA GLN A 303 -5.26 -14.13 -20.60
C GLN A 303 -6.10 -12.90 -20.97
N GLN A 304 -7.16 -12.59 -20.23
CA GLN A 304 -7.98 -11.39 -20.46
C GLN A 304 -7.14 -10.10 -20.30
N VAL A 305 -6.32 -10.03 -19.25
CA VAL A 305 -5.37 -8.91 -19.05
C VAL A 305 -4.39 -8.79 -20.23
N ALA A 306 -3.85 -9.92 -20.72
CA ALA A 306 -2.92 -9.91 -21.84
C ALA A 306 -3.59 -9.40 -23.15
N VAL A 307 -4.82 -9.82 -23.41
CA VAL A 307 -5.58 -9.35 -24.57
C VAL A 307 -5.84 -7.85 -24.50
N GLU A 308 -6.29 -7.35 -23.34
CA GLU A 308 -6.52 -5.92 -23.12
C GLU A 308 -5.22 -5.12 -23.29
N ALA A 309 -4.13 -5.56 -22.66
CA ALA A 309 -2.82 -4.88 -22.72
C ALA A 309 -2.29 -4.78 -24.16
N ASN A 310 -2.45 -5.84 -24.96
CA ASN A 310 -2.06 -5.84 -26.37
C ASN A 310 -2.95 -4.95 -27.23
N GLY A 311 -4.26 -4.91 -26.97
CA GLY A 311 -5.22 -4.05 -27.65
C GLY A 311 -5.05 -2.56 -27.32
N ALA A 312 -4.65 -2.25 -26.09
CA ALA A 312 -4.39 -0.88 -25.64
C ALA A 312 -3.01 -0.33 -26.08
N ASN A 313 -2.16 -1.15 -26.67
CA ASN A 313 -0.81 -0.76 -27.11
C ASN A 313 -0.84 -0.25 -28.56
N ALA A 314 -1.53 0.87 -28.80
CA ALA A 314 -1.57 1.48 -30.11
C ALA A 314 -0.29 2.29 -30.38
N ASN A 315 0.36 2.05 -31.53
CA ASN A 315 1.57 2.77 -31.97
C ASN A 315 2.75 2.74 -30.98
N GLY A 316 2.88 1.68 -30.16
CA GLY A 316 3.96 1.53 -29.19
C GLY A 316 3.76 2.31 -27.88
N ALA A 317 2.67 3.05 -27.73
CA ALA A 317 2.28 3.73 -26.48
C ALA A 317 1.07 3.04 -25.86
N LEU A 318 1.17 2.67 -24.58
CA LEU A 318 0.09 2.04 -23.85
C LEU A 318 -0.93 3.10 -23.39
N ASP A 319 -2.16 3.00 -23.85
CA ASP A 319 -3.26 3.86 -23.40
C ASP A 319 -3.86 3.32 -22.09
N ILE A 320 -3.50 3.97 -20.99
CA ILE A 320 -3.92 3.56 -19.63
C ILE A 320 -5.44 3.65 -19.46
N GLU A 321 -6.12 4.57 -20.13
CA GLU A 321 -7.58 4.74 -20.03
C GLU A 321 -8.35 3.54 -20.62
N GLN A 322 -7.73 2.76 -21.50
CA GLN A 322 -8.30 1.54 -22.05
C GLN A 322 -8.10 0.32 -21.15
N LEU A 323 -7.22 0.38 -20.14
CA LEU A 323 -6.86 -0.73 -19.25
C LEU A 323 -7.90 -0.94 -18.13
N LYS A 324 -9.18 -1.01 -18.46
CA LYS A 324 -10.29 -1.09 -17.49
C LYS A 324 -10.31 -2.41 -16.73
N PHE A 325 -10.07 -3.51 -17.42
CA PHE A 325 -10.04 -4.83 -16.81
C PHE A 325 -8.77 -5.05 -15.98
N THR A 326 -7.62 -4.62 -16.49
CA THR A 326 -6.36 -4.63 -15.73
C THR A 326 -6.49 -3.83 -14.43
N ARG A 327 -7.13 -2.65 -14.51
CA ARG A 327 -7.44 -1.85 -13.33
C ARG A 327 -8.39 -2.57 -12.37
N ALA A 328 -9.43 -3.22 -12.86
CA ALA A 328 -10.36 -4.02 -12.06
C ALA A 328 -9.65 -5.19 -11.35
N VAL A 329 -8.66 -5.81 -11.99
CA VAL A 329 -7.78 -6.82 -11.38
C VAL A 329 -6.98 -6.24 -10.21
N ILE A 330 -6.40 -5.04 -10.35
CA ILE A 330 -5.67 -4.35 -9.26
C ILE A 330 -6.63 -4.04 -8.10
N ASP A 331 -7.82 -3.49 -8.40
CA ASP A 331 -8.79 -3.15 -7.36
C ASP A 331 -9.27 -4.40 -6.59
N GLU A 332 -9.57 -5.50 -7.28
CA GLU A 332 -9.96 -6.76 -6.64
C GLU A 332 -8.80 -7.39 -5.87
N THR A 333 -7.57 -7.28 -6.36
CA THR A 333 -6.37 -7.68 -5.62
C THR A 333 -6.24 -6.89 -4.33
N MET A 334 -6.39 -5.57 -4.36
CA MET A 334 -6.34 -4.73 -3.16
C MET A 334 -7.53 -4.95 -2.23
N ARG A 335 -8.66 -5.42 -2.74
CA ARG A 335 -9.76 -5.87 -1.89
C ARG A 335 -9.36 -7.11 -1.09
N LEU A 336 -8.82 -8.13 -1.77
CA LEU A 336 -8.43 -9.38 -1.13
C LEU A 336 -7.13 -9.27 -0.33
N TYR A 337 -6.14 -8.57 -0.84
CA TYR A 337 -4.83 -8.41 -0.23
C TYR A 337 -4.45 -6.92 -0.12
N PRO A 338 -5.19 -6.14 0.70
CA PRO A 338 -4.90 -4.71 0.86
C PRO A 338 -3.50 -4.51 1.42
N PRO A 339 -2.59 -3.76 0.75
CA PRO A 339 -1.26 -3.49 1.29
C PRO A 339 -1.32 -2.89 2.69
N ALA A 340 -2.19 -1.89 2.92
CA ALA A 340 -2.50 -1.33 4.24
C ALA A 340 -3.72 -2.06 4.82
N PHE A 341 -3.47 -3.10 5.59
CA PHE A 341 -4.53 -3.98 6.10
C PHE A 341 -5.27 -3.45 7.35
N LEU A 342 -4.74 -2.41 8.00
CA LEU A 342 -5.26 -1.86 9.26
C LEU A 342 -5.02 -0.37 9.38
N VAL A 343 -6.07 0.36 9.77
CA VAL A 343 -6.02 1.75 10.22
C VAL A 343 -6.40 1.79 11.69
N ALA A 344 -5.46 2.12 12.57
CA ALA A 344 -5.68 2.25 14.00
C ALA A 344 -5.73 3.72 14.43
N ARG A 345 -6.70 4.08 15.25
CA ARG A 345 -6.88 5.41 15.82
C ARG A 345 -7.10 5.35 17.33
N ALA A 346 -6.59 6.33 18.06
CA ALA A 346 -6.83 6.50 19.50
C ALA A 346 -7.68 7.75 19.72
N ALA A 347 -8.74 7.63 20.50
CA ALA A 347 -9.61 8.76 20.84
C ALA A 347 -8.87 9.79 21.73
N ILE A 348 -8.99 11.07 21.41
CA ILE A 348 -8.42 12.19 22.16
C ILE A 348 -9.32 12.57 23.34
N ALA A 349 -10.63 12.56 23.11
CA ALA A 349 -11.69 12.86 24.08
C ALA A 349 -12.77 11.76 24.01
N PRO A 350 -13.67 11.70 25.01
CA PRO A 350 -14.82 10.81 24.96
C PRO A 350 -15.68 11.03 23.70
N ASP A 351 -16.24 9.94 23.18
CA ASP A 351 -17.10 9.92 22.00
C ASP A 351 -18.11 8.77 22.07
N THR A 352 -19.02 8.71 21.11
CA THR A 352 -19.94 7.58 20.92
C THR A 352 -19.80 7.09 19.48
N VAL A 353 -19.42 5.83 19.28
CA VAL A 353 -19.28 5.20 17.97
C VAL A 353 -20.30 4.07 17.84
N ALA A 354 -21.21 4.18 16.89
CA ALA A 354 -22.32 3.25 16.68
C ALA A 354 -23.05 2.88 18.01
N GLY A 355 -23.36 3.88 18.82
CA GLY A 355 -24.05 3.71 20.11
C GLY A 355 -23.18 3.21 21.26
N LEU A 356 -21.90 2.88 21.02
CA LEU A 356 -20.99 2.42 22.07
C LEU A 356 -20.15 3.58 22.62
N PRO A 357 -20.03 3.71 23.95
CA PRO A 357 -19.20 4.74 24.56
C PRO A 357 -17.70 4.44 24.34
N VAL A 358 -17.00 5.41 23.78
CA VAL A 358 -15.55 5.43 23.56
C VAL A 358 -14.93 6.41 24.54
N ARG A 359 -13.96 5.97 25.32
CA ARG A 359 -13.24 6.80 26.28
C ARG A 359 -11.95 7.35 25.65
N LYS A 360 -11.41 8.38 26.27
CA LYS A 360 -10.07 8.89 25.92
C LYS A 360 -9.05 7.75 25.93
N ASN A 361 -8.23 7.67 24.85
CA ASN A 361 -7.23 6.64 24.59
C ASN A 361 -7.77 5.24 24.28
N ASP A 362 -9.07 5.02 24.18
CA ASP A 362 -9.61 3.81 23.57
C ASP A 362 -9.20 3.76 22.09
N VAL A 363 -9.06 2.55 21.56
CA VAL A 363 -8.54 2.32 20.20
C VAL A 363 -9.64 1.88 19.26
N ILE A 364 -9.80 2.59 18.17
CA ILE A 364 -10.66 2.19 17.04
C ILE A 364 -9.78 1.56 15.97
N LEU A 365 -10.16 0.37 15.54
CA LEU A 365 -9.52 -0.41 14.49
C LEU A 365 -10.46 -0.47 13.29
N ILE A 366 -10.07 0.13 12.19
CA ILE A 366 -10.73 0.00 10.89
C ILE A 366 -9.78 -0.80 10.02
N ALA A 367 -10.15 -2.06 9.74
CA ALA A 367 -9.27 -2.98 9.08
C ALA A 367 -9.77 -3.25 7.65
N PRO A 368 -9.13 -2.66 6.60
CA PRO A 368 -9.43 -3.01 5.21
C PRO A 368 -9.44 -4.52 4.96
N TRP A 369 -8.55 -5.28 5.60
CA TRP A 369 -8.55 -6.74 5.51
C TRP A 369 -9.88 -7.38 5.90
N LEU A 370 -10.50 -6.94 7.00
CA LEU A 370 -11.80 -7.44 7.48
C LEU A 370 -12.95 -6.85 6.66
N LEU A 371 -12.93 -5.54 6.50
CA LEU A 371 -13.97 -4.77 5.82
C LEU A 371 -14.19 -5.25 4.39
N HIS A 372 -13.10 -5.48 3.65
CA HIS A 372 -13.15 -5.95 2.28
C HIS A 372 -13.56 -7.44 2.15
N ARG A 373 -13.67 -8.15 3.27
CA ARG A 373 -14.13 -9.54 3.35
C ARG A 373 -15.35 -9.70 4.24
N HIS A 374 -15.97 -8.61 4.66
CA HIS A 374 -17.12 -8.63 5.55
C HIS A 374 -18.35 -9.25 4.85
N GLU A 375 -18.93 -10.28 5.46
CA GLU A 375 -19.94 -11.12 4.84
C GLU A 375 -21.26 -10.38 4.55
N LYS A 376 -21.57 -9.32 5.31
CA LYS A 376 -22.72 -8.44 5.05
C LYS A 376 -22.50 -7.42 3.93
N LEU A 377 -21.24 -7.10 3.60
CA LEU A 377 -20.89 -6.06 2.64
C LEU A 377 -20.54 -6.60 1.26
N TRP A 378 -20.10 -7.85 1.20
CA TRP A 378 -19.63 -8.46 -0.03
C TRP A 378 -20.31 -9.82 -0.28
N ARG A 379 -20.86 -9.99 -1.46
CA ARG A 379 -21.25 -11.32 -1.96
C ARG A 379 -19.97 -12.09 -2.31
N ASP A 380 -19.88 -13.37 -1.94
CA ASP A 380 -18.68 -14.20 -2.15
C ASP A 380 -17.38 -13.47 -1.71
N PRO A 381 -17.27 -13.08 -0.42
CA PRO A 381 -16.26 -12.12 0.05
C PRO A 381 -14.81 -12.61 -0.11
N ASN A 382 -14.60 -13.93 -0.19
CA ASN A 382 -13.28 -14.53 -0.33
C ASN A 382 -12.91 -14.89 -1.78
N ALA A 383 -13.84 -14.75 -2.73
CA ALA A 383 -13.62 -15.07 -4.13
C ALA A 383 -12.94 -13.92 -4.88
N PHE A 384 -12.04 -14.25 -5.82
CA PHE A 384 -11.39 -13.32 -6.73
C PHE A 384 -12.27 -13.09 -7.96
N ILE A 385 -12.94 -11.95 -8.03
CA ILE A 385 -13.91 -11.59 -9.07
C ILE A 385 -13.64 -10.15 -9.54
N PRO A 386 -12.69 -9.92 -10.45
CA PRO A 386 -12.36 -8.57 -10.96
C PRO A 386 -13.57 -7.83 -11.55
N GLN A 387 -14.57 -8.56 -12.08
CA GLN A 387 -15.78 -8.00 -12.66
C GLN A 387 -16.57 -7.08 -11.72
N ARG A 388 -16.35 -7.20 -10.39
CA ARG A 388 -16.95 -6.29 -9.39
C ARG A 388 -16.57 -4.83 -9.60
N PHE A 389 -15.39 -4.59 -10.18
CA PHE A 389 -14.81 -3.27 -10.39
C PHE A 389 -14.86 -2.81 -11.84
N MET A 390 -15.53 -3.57 -12.71
CA MET A 390 -15.72 -3.14 -14.10
C MET A 390 -16.77 -2.02 -14.21
N PRO A 391 -16.63 -1.11 -15.19
CA PRO A 391 -17.66 -0.14 -15.50
C PRO A 391 -19.01 -0.82 -15.71
N GLY A 392 -20.07 -0.32 -15.05
CA GLY A 392 -21.41 -0.88 -15.10
C GLY A 392 -21.71 -1.96 -14.05
N ALA A 393 -20.72 -2.44 -13.31
CA ALA A 393 -20.97 -3.29 -12.14
C ALA A 393 -21.67 -2.49 -11.03
N PRO A 394 -22.55 -3.14 -10.21
CA PRO A 394 -23.11 -2.47 -9.03
C PRO A 394 -22.00 -1.93 -8.13
N PRO A 395 -22.02 -0.62 -7.79
CA PRO A 395 -20.96 -0.06 -6.96
C PRO A 395 -20.99 -0.68 -5.57
N ALA A 396 -19.80 -1.02 -5.04
CA ALA A 396 -19.66 -1.32 -3.63
C ALA A 396 -19.98 -0.06 -2.79
N ASP A 397 -20.46 -0.25 -1.55
CA ASP A 397 -20.58 0.86 -0.63
C ASP A 397 -19.23 1.58 -0.50
N ARG A 398 -19.26 2.91 -0.52
CA ARG A 398 -18.05 3.76 -0.46
C ARG A 398 -17.15 3.43 0.71
N PHE A 399 -17.72 3.00 1.84
CA PHE A 399 -16.99 2.67 3.05
C PHE A 399 -16.70 1.17 3.19
N ALA A 400 -17.21 0.33 2.26
CA ALA A 400 -16.87 -1.08 2.22
C ALA A 400 -15.54 -1.37 1.51
N TYR A 401 -15.02 -0.41 0.71
CA TYR A 401 -13.77 -0.56 -0.03
C TYR A 401 -12.83 0.63 0.22
N LEU A 402 -11.81 0.44 1.05
CA LEU A 402 -10.91 1.48 1.54
C LEU A 402 -9.41 1.17 1.30
N PRO A 403 -8.98 0.82 0.09
CA PRO A 403 -7.58 0.45 -0.16
C PRO A 403 -6.60 1.61 0.07
N PHE A 404 -7.07 2.85 -0.05
CA PHE A 404 -6.33 4.09 0.17
C PHE A 404 -6.82 4.88 1.37
N GLY A 405 -7.69 4.28 2.21
CA GLY A 405 -8.39 4.99 3.27
C GLY A 405 -9.48 5.93 2.75
N VAL A 406 -9.97 6.81 3.60
CA VAL A 406 -11.06 7.75 3.29
C VAL A 406 -10.92 9.03 4.13
N GLY A 407 -11.63 10.08 3.73
CA GLY A 407 -11.69 11.36 4.44
C GLY A 407 -10.46 12.24 4.21
N PRO A 408 -10.22 13.22 5.10
CA PRO A 408 -9.12 14.18 4.93
C PRO A 408 -7.74 13.50 4.85
N ARG A 409 -7.58 12.34 5.48
CA ARG A 409 -6.32 11.57 5.50
C ARG A 409 -6.24 10.46 4.45
N ILE A 410 -7.07 10.51 3.41
CA ILE A 410 -6.96 9.63 2.24
C ILE A 410 -5.54 9.69 1.65
N CYS A 411 -5.05 8.57 1.12
CA CYS A 411 -3.72 8.50 0.52
C CYS A 411 -3.52 9.59 -0.53
N ILE A 412 -2.45 10.37 -0.38
CA ILE A 412 -2.12 11.45 -1.33
C ILE A 412 -1.66 10.88 -2.66
N GLY A 413 -0.97 9.74 -2.64
CA GLY A 413 -0.42 9.05 -3.81
C GLY A 413 -1.37 8.04 -4.46
N ALA A 414 -2.69 8.03 -4.12
CA ALA A 414 -3.61 7.02 -4.63
C ALA A 414 -3.65 6.96 -6.16
N HIS A 415 -3.75 8.13 -6.82
CA HIS A 415 -3.75 8.19 -8.28
C HIS A 415 -2.42 7.73 -8.87
N PHE A 416 -1.29 8.17 -8.30
CA PHE A 416 0.05 7.74 -8.71
C PHE A 416 0.19 6.21 -8.63
N ALA A 417 -0.15 5.61 -7.49
CA ALA A 417 -0.04 4.18 -7.26
C ALA A 417 -0.90 3.35 -8.22
N LEU A 418 -2.10 3.84 -8.54
CA LEU A 418 -3.01 3.16 -9.45
C LEU A 418 -2.55 3.23 -10.91
N VAL A 419 -2.03 4.38 -11.34
CA VAL A 419 -1.41 4.53 -12.67
C VAL A 419 -0.19 3.61 -12.78
N GLU A 420 0.71 3.64 -11.80
CA GLU A 420 1.90 2.80 -11.75
C GLU A 420 1.55 1.31 -11.80
N ALA A 421 0.67 0.86 -10.91
CA ALA A 421 0.31 -0.55 -10.81
C ALA A 421 -0.42 -1.07 -12.07
N THR A 422 -1.35 -0.28 -12.63
CA THR A 422 -2.09 -0.67 -13.83
C THR A 422 -1.17 -0.78 -15.03
N LEU A 423 -0.32 0.23 -15.25
CA LEU A 423 0.66 0.25 -16.34
C LEU A 423 1.64 -0.91 -16.22
N ALA A 424 2.22 -1.11 -15.04
CA ALA A 424 3.20 -2.17 -14.81
C ALA A 424 2.60 -3.56 -15.02
N LEU A 425 1.40 -3.80 -14.46
CA LEU A 425 0.72 -5.09 -14.61
C LEU A 425 0.37 -5.38 -16.07
N ALA A 426 -0.18 -4.40 -16.80
CA ALA A 426 -0.49 -4.56 -18.23
C ALA A 426 0.76 -4.92 -19.05
N LYS A 427 1.86 -4.17 -18.88
CA LYS A 427 3.10 -4.43 -19.60
C LYS A 427 3.71 -5.79 -19.25
N LEU A 428 3.71 -6.19 -17.98
CA LEU A 428 4.25 -7.47 -17.53
C LEU A 428 3.44 -8.64 -18.10
N ILE A 429 2.11 -8.59 -18.01
CA ILE A 429 1.23 -9.69 -18.48
C ILE A 429 1.10 -9.67 -20.01
N GLY A 430 1.22 -8.51 -20.65
CA GLY A 430 1.36 -8.43 -22.11
C GLY A 430 2.65 -9.08 -22.64
N ALA A 431 3.75 -9.00 -21.86
CA ALA A 431 5.03 -9.58 -22.25
C ALA A 431 5.19 -11.06 -21.86
N PHE A 432 4.50 -11.51 -20.79
CA PHE A 432 4.73 -12.82 -20.20
C PHE A 432 3.46 -13.57 -19.86
N ARG A 433 3.52 -14.89 -19.97
CA ARG A 433 2.69 -15.84 -19.26
C ARG A 433 3.45 -16.29 -18.01
N ILE A 434 2.79 -16.26 -16.86
CA ILE A 434 3.35 -16.63 -15.56
C ILE A 434 2.59 -17.81 -14.97
N GLU A 435 3.32 -18.73 -14.35
CA GLU A 435 2.77 -19.89 -13.68
C GLU A 435 3.46 -20.07 -12.33
N LEU A 436 2.69 -20.35 -11.29
CA LEU A 436 3.22 -20.62 -9.95
C LEU A 436 3.83 -22.02 -9.92
N LEU A 437 5.06 -22.14 -9.44
CA LEU A 437 5.74 -23.43 -9.32
C LEU A 437 5.58 -24.07 -7.94
N ASP A 438 5.35 -23.26 -6.92
CA ASP A 438 5.14 -23.75 -5.56
C ASP A 438 3.82 -24.50 -5.46
N LYS A 439 3.88 -25.70 -4.87
CA LYS A 439 2.68 -26.54 -4.60
C LYS A 439 1.93 -26.07 -3.34
N GLU A 440 2.67 -25.57 -2.37
CA GLU A 440 2.10 -25.09 -1.12
C GLU A 440 1.47 -23.71 -1.29
N PRO A 441 0.28 -23.46 -0.73
CA PRO A 441 -0.36 -22.14 -0.77
C PRO A 441 0.53 -21.08 -0.12
N VAL A 442 0.69 -19.92 -0.78
CA VAL A 442 1.36 -18.76 -0.20
C VAL A 442 0.36 -18.01 0.68
N VAL A 443 0.64 -17.91 1.97
CA VAL A 443 -0.27 -17.34 2.95
C VAL A 443 0.10 -15.87 3.21
N PRO A 444 -0.86 -14.93 3.15
CA PRO A 444 -0.59 -13.54 3.49
C PRO A 444 -0.34 -13.37 4.99
N VAL A 445 0.66 -12.56 5.32
CA VAL A 445 0.99 -12.14 6.69
C VAL A 445 0.94 -10.62 6.82
N GLY A 446 0.31 -10.12 7.88
CA GLY A 446 0.17 -8.68 8.15
C GLY A 446 1.17 -8.23 9.19
N VAL A 447 2.24 -7.54 8.79
CA VAL A 447 3.21 -6.92 9.72
C VAL A 447 3.15 -5.40 9.60
N VAL A 448 3.73 -4.81 8.56
CA VAL A 448 3.59 -3.40 8.18
C VAL A 448 2.64 -3.30 7.00
N THR A 449 2.84 -4.19 6.03
CA THR A 449 1.99 -4.39 4.86
C THR A 449 1.57 -5.87 4.78
N THR A 450 0.65 -6.20 3.88
CA THR A 450 0.21 -7.58 3.63
C THR A 450 1.24 -8.32 2.77
N GLN A 451 2.25 -8.88 3.40
CA GLN A 451 3.33 -9.61 2.74
C GLN A 451 3.00 -11.10 2.56
N PRO A 452 3.60 -11.81 1.60
CA PRO A 452 3.58 -13.27 1.58
C PRO A 452 4.46 -13.84 2.69
N ASP A 453 4.08 -15.00 3.24
CA ASP A 453 4.84 -15.73 4.26
C ASP A 453 6.22 -16.19 3.77
N ARG A 454 6.36 -16.39 2.45
CA ARG A 454 7.59 -16.73 1.75
C ARG A 454 7.62 -16.09 0.36
N SER A 455 8.76 -16.13 -0.33
CA SER A 455 8.87 -15.75 -1.75
C SER A 455 8.66 -16.98 -2.63
N PRO A 456 7.50 -17.13 -3.28
CA PRO A 456 7.27 -18.21 -4.23
C PRO A 456 8.04 -17.98 -5.53
N MET A 457 8.34 -19.08 -6.23
CA MET A 457 9.01 -19.07 -7.50
C MET A 457 8.02 -19.26 -8.65
N PHE A 458 8.29 -18.59 -9.77
CA PHE A 458 7.42 -18.62 -10.94
C PHE A 458 8.16 -19.10 -12.19
N ALA A 459 7.47 -19.91 -13.00
CA ALA A 459 7.84 -20.09 -14.40
C ALA A 459 7.31 -18.90 -15.20
N VAL A 460 8.20 -18.31 -16.00
CA VAL A 460 7.87 -17.13 -16.83
C VAL A 460 8.22 -17.42 -18.27
N THR A 461 7.21 -17.41 -19.16
CA THR A 461 7.37 -17.62 -20.60
C THR A 461 6.99 -16.36 -21.36
N SER A 462 7.70 -16.04 -22.45
CA SER A 462 7.34 -14.91 -23.32
C SER A 462 6.01 -15.19 -24.05
N ARG A 463 5.23 -14.16 -24.22
CA ARG A 463 4.09 -14.14 -25.14
C ARG A 463 4.48 -13.74 -26.53
#